data_cb8949229b47382289314c4b53569340
#
_entry.id   cb8949229b47382289314c4b53569340
#
_cell.length_a   1.000
_cell.length_b   1.000
_cell.length_c   1.000
_cell.angle_alpha   90.00
_cell.angle_beta   90.00
_cell.angle_gamma   90.00
#
_symmetry.space_group_name_H-M   'P 1'
#
loop_
_entity.id
_entity.type
_entity.pdbx_description
1 polymer ?
#
loop_
_entity_poly.entity_id
_entity_poly.type
_entity_poly.pdbx_seq_one_letter_code
_entity_poly.pdbx_strand_id
1 'polypeptide(L)'
;MKVAIETLGCKVNYYESEVIKSLFLNSNYQIVSLEESPDIVVINTCSVTNQSDAKDRKIIRKAKRMNKDAIIVVCGCYTQHAKEDLKDLEIDIMLGNKDKTKIVSLVEEYLKNQEKIQKIYDLSDVTFEDMTVDSTYDRTRAFIKIEDGCDNYCSYCIIPYVRGNVRFKEFDTALNEIKALAQKGFKEIVLTGIHTGRYPNLVKLIKEISKIDTIKRIRISSIEITEINTPEFLEELKTNPKLCDHMHIPVQNTCNRTLKMMNRKYDIETYMEIINNIKKVRPSINITTDFIVGFPTETNDDFEERLEIARKIKFGKIKFDFYSFNTVKHVY
;
A
#
# COMPACT_ATOMS: atom_id res chain seq x y z
N MET A 1 23.05 7.93 17.19
CA MET A 1 22.44 8.92 16.30
C MET A 1 20.92 8.79 16.37
N LYS A 2 20.23 9.91 16.22
CA LYS A 2 18.75 10.01 16.21
C LYS A 2 18.21 9.90 14.79
N VAL A 3 17.16 9.12 14.61
CA VAL A 3 16.52 8.90 13.30
C VAL A 3 15.04 9.24 13.38
N ALA A 4 14.55 10.09 12.49
CA ALA A 4 13.11 10.28 12.28
C ALA A 4 12.69 9.56 11.00
N ILE A 5 11.48 8.96 11.03
CA ILE A 5 10.91 8.27 9.86
C ILE A 5 9.54 8.86 9.56
N GLU A 6 9.45 9.53 8.43
CA GLU A 6 8.22 10.11 7.92
C GLU A 6 7.62 9.22 6.82
N THR A 7 6.35 8.89 6.97
CA THR A 7 5.67 7.98 6.04
C THR A 7 4.49 8.66 5.38
N LEU A 8 4.52 8.70 4.05
CA LEU A 8 3.37 9.11 3.26
C LEU A 8 2.81 7.92 2.47
N GLY A 9 1.50 7.96 2.21
CA GLY A 9 0.86 7.04 1.28
C GLY A 9 0.07 5.91 1.91
N CYS A 10 0.24 4.71 1.34
CA CYS A 10 -0.62 3.57 1.57
C CYS A 10 -0.15 2.67 2.74
N LYS A 11 -0.94 1.65 3.02
CA LYS A 11 -0.63 0.67 4.08
C LYS A 11 0.65 -0.12 3.81
N VAL A 12 1.02 -0.30 2.53
CA VAL A 12 2.30 -0.92 2.14
C VAL A 12 3.47 -0.05 2.59
N ASN A 13 3.42 1.27 2.33
CA ASN A 13 4.44 2.20 2.81
C ASN A 13 4.54 2.19 4.34
N TYR A 14 3.40 2.11 5.05
CA TYR A 14 3.42 1.99 6.51
C TYR A 14 4.14 0.73 6.98
N TYR A 15 3.84 -0.42 6.39
CA TYR A 15 4.54 -1.67 6.69
C TYR A 15 6.06 -1.53 6.45
N GLU A 16 6.44 -1.02 5.28
CA GLU A 16 7.84 -0.80 4.93
C GLU A 16 8.55 0.13 5.91
N SER A 17 7.88 1.17 6.38
CA SER A 17 8.44 2.09 7.38
C SER A 17 8.60 1.46 8.77
N GLU A 18 7.70 0.56 9.18
CA GLU A 18 7.88 -0.20 10.43
C GLU A 18 9.08 -1.16 10.33
N VAL A 19 9.30 -1.78 9.16
CA VAL A 19 10.53 -2.56 8.91
C VAL A 19 11.77 -1.66 9.03
N ILE A 20 11.77 -0.50 8.38
CA ILE A 20 12.88 0.46 8.44
C ILE A 20 13.15 0.90 9.88
N LYS A 21 12.10 1.18 10.68
CA LYS A 21 12.25 1.48 12.11
C LYS A 21 12.95 0.35 12.86
N SER A 22 12.52 -0.90 12.64
CA SER A 22 13.12 -2.07 13.27
C SER A 22 14.60 -2.21 12.91
N LEU A 23 14.97 -2.00 11.64
CA LEU A 23 16.36 -2.06 11.19
C LEU A 23 17.24 -1.03 11.90
N PHE A 24 16.79 0.22 12.03
CA PHE A 24 17.54 1.24 12.74
C PHE A 24 17.65 0.95 14.25
N LEU A 25 16.56 0.50 14.89
CA LEU A 25 16.60 0.12 16.31
C LEU A 25 17.56 -1.04 16.57
N ASN A 26 17.55 -2.08 15.73
CA ASN A 26 18.45 -3.22 15.82
C ASN A 26 19.92 -2.84 15.59
N SER A 27 20.16 -1.70 14.95
CA SER A 27 21.49 -1.12 14.73
C SER A 27 21.84 -0.03 15.76
N ASN A 28 21.17 0.00 16.92
CA ASN A 28 21.38 0.92 18.03
C ASN A 28 21.17 2.41 17.69
N TYR A 29 20.34 2.75 16.71
CA TYR A 29 19.87 4.10 16.49
C TYR A 29 18.66 4.39 17.38
N GLN A 30 18.48 5.65 17.77
CA GLN A 30 17.31 6.11 18.53
C GLN A 30 16.24 6.65 17.59
N ILE A 31 15.04 6.09 17.61
CA ILE A 31 13.91 6.63 16.85
C ILE A 31 13.31 7.81 17.62
N VAL A 32 13.16 8.92 16.93
CA VAL A 32 12.63 10.20 17.48
C VAL A 32 11.63 10.81 16.50
N SER A 33 10.92 11.81 16.94
CA SER A 33 10.08 12.62 16.03
C SER A 33 10.93 13.61 15.22
N LEU A 34 10.37 14.08 14.10
CA LEU A 34 11.05 15.08 13.27
C LEU A 34 11.37 16.38 14.04
N GLU A 35 10.54 16.71 15.04
CA GLU A 35 10.65 17.90 15.88
C GLU A 35 11.83 17.85 16.88
N GLU A 36 12.40 16.67 17.11
CA GLU A 36 13.52 16.46 18.04
C GLU A 36 14.90 16.63 17.39
N SER A 37 14.97 17.29 16.24
CA SER A 37 16.20 17.56 15.46
C SER A 37 17.03 16.29 15.23
N PRO A 38 16.50 15.31 14.48
CA PRO A 38 17.17 14.06 14.19
C PRO A 38 18.44 14.28 13.35
N ASP A 39 19.42 13.38 13.51
CA ASP A 39 20.64 13.34 12.68
C ASP A 39 20.35 12.77 11.29
N ILE A 40 19.35 11.90 11.19
CA ILE A 40 18.94 11.22 9.96
C ILE A 40 17.42 11.34 9.83
N VAL A 41 16.96 11.71 8.65
CA VAL A 41 15.52 11.72 8.32
C VAL A 41 15.26 10.80 7.14
N VAL A 42 14.50 9.74 7.38
CA VAL A 42 14.02 8.83 6.33
C VAL A 42 12.61 9.21 5.93
N ILE A 43 12.38 9.43 4.65
CA ILE A 43 11.07 9.81 4.10
C ILE A 43 10.64 8.73 3.11
N ASN A 44 9.63 7.93 3.50
CA ASN A 44 9.03 6.92 2.63
C ASN A 44 7.87 7.56 1.85
N THR A 45 8.09 7.79 0.57
CA THR A 45 7.29 8.64 -0.31
C THR A 45 6.16 7.90 -1.02
N CYS A 46 5.15 8.66 -1.45
CA CYS A 46 3.99 8.18 -2.19
C CYS A 46 3.80 9.00 -3.47
N SER A 47 3.38 8.34 -4.57
CA SER A 47 3.11 9.00 -5.86
C SER A 47 1.73 8.64 -6.44
N VAL A 48 0.75 8.32 -5.59
CA VAL A 48 -0.60 7.97 -6.06
C VAL A 48 -1.35 9.20 -6.60
N THR A 49 -1.02 10.39 -6.09
CA THR A 49 -1.61 11.67 -6.54
C THR A 49 -0.55 12.77 -6.55
N ASN A 50 -0.74 13.80 -7.40
CA ASN A 50 0.13 15.00 -7.40
C ASN A 50 0.16 15.72 -6.03
N GLN A 51 -0.93 15.65 -5.28
CA GLN A 51 -0.94 16.18 -3.92
C GLN A 51 0.01 15.41 -3.00
N SER A 52 0.18 14.10 -3.24
CA SER A 52 1.18 13.30 -2.51
C SER A 52 2.59 13.78 -2.82
N ASP A 53 2.93 13.96 -4.10
CA ASP A 53 4.25 14.44 -4.53
C ASP A 53 4.57 15.82 -3.94
N ALA A 54 3.58 16.72 -3.90
CA ALA A 54 3.74 18.03 -3.28
C ALA A 54 3.98 17.94 -1.76
N LYS A 55 3.30 17.01 -1.07
CA LYS A 55 3.52 16.75 0.34
C LYS A 55 4.91 16.18 0.59
N ASP A 56 5.36 15.23 -0.22
CA ASP A 56 6.69 14.64 -0.14
C ASP A 56 7.78 15.74 -0.22
N ARG A 57 7.72 16.60 -1.25
CA ARG A 57 8.65 17.72 -1.39
C ARG A 57 8.61 18.69 -0.21
N LYS A 58 7.41 18.94 0.34
CA LYS A 58 7.25 19.80 1.53
C LYS A 58 7.94 19.22 2.77
N ILE A 59 7.81 17.91 2.99
CA ILE A 59 8.44 17.23 4.13
C ILE A 59 9.96 17.21 3.98
N ILE A 60 10.49 16.92 2.79
CA ILE A 60 11.94 16.96 2.51
C ILE A 60 12.50 18.35 2.85
N ARG A 61 11.87 19.42 2.35
CA ARG A 61 12.29 20.79 2.67
C ARG A 61 12.13 21.14 4.15
N LYS A 62 11.09 20.61 4.82
CA LYS A 62 10.89 20.81 6.26
C LYS A 62 12.04 20.16 7.02
N ALA A 63 12.41 18.93 6.71
CA ALA A 63 13.49 18.21 7.38
C ALA A 63 14.82 18.99 7.33
N LYS A 64 15.23 19.45 6.15
CA LYS A 64 16.46 20.27 6.01
C LYS A 64 16.40 21.62 6.72
N ARG A 65 15.23 22.25 6.80
CA ARG A 65 15.09 23.51 7.57
C ARG A 65 15.21 23.32 9.07
N MET A 66 14.77 22.16 9.59
CA MET A 66 14.81 21.86 11.03
C MET A 66 16.22 21.48 11.49
N ASN A 67 16.94 20.73 10.68
CA ASN A 67 18.36 20.41 10.90
C ASN A 67 19.08 20.42 9.55
N LYS A 68 19.93 21.42 9.34
CA LYS A 68 20.68 21.57 8.06
C LYS A 68 21.72 20.46 7.87
N ASP A 69 22.22 19.90 8.96
CA ASP A 69 23.24 18.86 8.96
C ASP A 69 22.64 17.44 8.92
N ALA A 70 21.30 17.31 8.99
CA ALA A 70 20.63 16.02 8.91
C ALA A 70 20.88 15.35 7.56
N ILE A 71 21.16 14.05 7.61
CA ILE A 71 21.22 13.17 6.44
C ILE A 71 19.79 12.90 5.98
N ILE A 72 19.46 13.28 4.76
CA ILE A 72 18.13 13.08 4.16
C ILE A 72 18.13 11.83 3.29
N VAL A 73 17.37 10.84 3.71
CA VAL A 73 17.15 9.58 2.99
C VAL A 73 15.73 9.58 2.43
N VAL A 74 15.57 9.48 1.14
CA VAL A 74 14.25 9.45 0.50
C VAL A 74 14.09 8.12 -0.24
N CYS A 75 12.97 7.43 -0.01
CA CYS A 75 12.66 6.16 -0.68
C CYS A 75 11.19 6.10 -1.08
N GLY A 76 10.80 5.10 -1.88
CA GLY A 76 9.39 4.85 -2.20
C GLY A 76 8.98 5.21 -3.62
N CYS A 77 7.65 5.37 -3.81
CA CYS A 77 7.07 5.48 -5.15
C CYS A 77 7.45 6.77 -5.88
N TYR A 78 7.51 7.90 -5.16
CA TYR A 78 7.89 9.17 -5.78
C TYR A 78 9.34 9.16 -6.25
N THR A 79 10.23 8.63 -5.43
CA THR A 79 11.65 8.48 -5.78
C THR A 79 11.84 7.55 -6.99
N GLN A 80 11.07 6.48 -7.05
CA GLN A 80 11.13 5.49 -8.14
C GLN A 80 10.77 6.10 -9.50
N HIS A 81 9.85 7.04 -9.52
CA HIS A 81 9.25 7.58 -10.74
C HIS A 81 9.79 8.95 -11.14
N ALA A 82 9.95 9.86 -10.20
CA ALA A 82 10.20 11.27 -10.46
C ALA A 82 11.55 11.75 -9.90
N LYS A 83 12.60 10.95 -10.10
CA LYS A 83 13.96 11.29 -9.64
C LYS A 83 14.44 12.66 -10.11
N GLU A 84 14.01 13.08 -11.30
CA GLU A 84 14.38 14.38 -11.87
C GLU A 84 13.77 15.55 -11.08
N ASP A 85 12.52 15.42 -10.61
CA ASP A 85 11.82 16.44 -9.80
C ASP A 85 12.47 16.63 -8.42
N LEU A 86 13.31 15.70 -8.01
CA LEU A 86 13.99 15.68 -6.71
C LEU A 86 15.44 16.19 -6.77
N LYS A 87 15.98 16.46 -7.95
CA LYS A 87 17.39 16.87 -8.14
C LYS A 87 17.76 18.15 -7.40
N ASP A 88 16.83 19.11 -7.34
CA ASP A 88 17.02 20.39 -6.69
C ASP A 88 16.82 20.36 -5.17
N LEU A 89 16.50 19.17 -4.63
CA LEU A 89 16.37 18.98 -3.21
C LEU A 89 17.67 18.45 -2.60
N GLU A 90 17.96 18.89 -1.39
CA GLU A 90 19.13 18.44 -0.64
C GLU A 90 18.92 17.03 -0.09
N ILE A 91 19.00 16.03 -0.95
CA ILE A 91 18.87 14.62 -0.63
C ILE A 91 20.25 13.98 -0.70
N ASP A 92 20.59 13.21 0.33
CA ASP A 92 21.88 12.53 0.47
C ASP A 92 21.81 11.09 -0.04
N ILE A 93 20.70 10.38 0.27
CA ILE A 93 20.48 8.99 -0.15
C ILE A 93 19.11 8.89 -0.81
N MET A 94 19.05 8.36 -2.02
CA MET A 94 17.85 8.20 -2.81
C MET A 94 17.65 6.73 -3.20
N LEU A 95 16.54 6.13 -2.72
CA LEU A 95 16.16 4.74 -3.00
C LEU A 95 14.82 4.68 -3.73
N GLY A 96 14.69 3.77 -4.67
CA GLY A 96 13.39 3.42 -5.24
C GLY A 96 12.56 2.50 -4.33
N ASN A 97 11.82 1.59 -4.94
CA ASN A 97 11.02 0.58 -4.23
C ASN A 97 11.74 -0.77 -4.09
N LYS A 98 13.05 -0.77 -4.08
CA LYS A 98 13.93 -1.93 -3.84
C LYS A 98 15.05 -1.55 -2.89
N ASP A 99 15.64 -2.54 -2.22
CA ASP A 99 16.78 -2.41 -1.30
C ASP A 99 16.48 -1.56 -0.04
N LYS A 100 15.22 -1.43 0.36
CA LYS A 100 14.86 -0.76 1.62
C LYS A 100 15.42 -1.47 2.85
N THR A 101 15.62 -2.78 2.76
CA THR A 101 16.28 -3.58 3.80
C THR A 101 17.75 -3.22 3.98
N LYS A 102 18.39 -2.60 3.00
CA LYS A 102 19.78 -2.15 3.05
C LYS A 102 19.95 -0.70 3.55
N ILE A 103 18.87 -0.05 3.97
CA ILE A 103 18.88 1.39 4.26
C ILE A 103 19.91 1.79 5.31
N VAL A 104 20.10 0.97 6.35
CA VAL A 104 21.09 1.23 7.41
C VAL A 104 22.50 1.17 6.86
N SER A 105 22.85 0.11 6.10
CA SER A 105 24.18 0.00 5.50
C SER A 105 24.50 1.12 4.51
N LEU A 106 23.50 1.63 3.80
CA LEU A 106 23.65 2.77 2.89
C LEU A 106 23.88 4.08 3.66
N VAL A 107 23.23 4.25 4.81
CA VAL A 107 23.51 5.37 5.71
C VAL A 107 24.94 5.29 6.26
N GLU A 108 25.40 4.11 6.66
CA GLU A 108 26.76 3.89 7.14
C GLU A 108 27.81 4.11 6.03
N GLU A 109 27.50 3.72 4.79
CA GLU A 109 28.32 4.00 3.61
C GLU A 109 28.44 5.52 3.36
N TYR A 110 27.31 6.23 3.42
CA TYR A 110 27.30 7.69 3.28
C TYR A 110 28.08 8.40 4.38
N LEU A 111 27.96 7.94 5.64
CA LEU A 111 28.69 8.52 6.77
C LEU A 111 30.20 8.40 6.60
N LYS A 112 30.70 7.33 5.96
CA LYS A 112 32.13 7.14 5.68
C LYS A 112 32.64 7.97 4.53
N ASN A 113 31.89 8.01 3.42
CA ASN A 113 32.38 8.52 2.14
C ASN A 113 31.93 9.96 1.88
N GLN A 114 30.83 10.40 2.50
CA GLN A 114 30.17 11.69 2.26
C GLN A 114 29.77 11.89 0.78
N GLU A 115 29.55 10.79 0.05
CA GLU A 115 29.14 10.80 -1.36
C GLU A 115 27.65 10.46 -1.46
N LYS A 116 26.92 11.23 -2.27
CA LYS A 116 25.48 10.98 -2.51
C LYS A 116 25.25 9.61 -3.12
N ILE A 117 24.27 8.89 -2.57
CA ILE A 117 23.92 7.53 -2.99
C ILE A 117 22.58 7.57 -3.74
N GLN A 118 22.53 6.97 -4.93
CA GLN A 118 21.28 6.79 -5.67
C GLN A 118 21.15 5.33 -6.12
N LYS A 119 20.08 4.66 -5.65
CA LYS A 119 19.75 3.26 -5.97
C LYS A 119 18.30 3.20 -6.47
N ILE A 120 18.12 3.41 -7.76
CA ILE A 120 16.82 3.32 -8.44
C ILE A 120 16.98 2.32 -9.56
N TYR A 121 16.17 1.25 -9.54
CA TYR A 121 16.28 0.13 -10.45
C TYR A 121 15.04 0.01 -11.32
N ASP A 122 15.18 -0.65 -12.46
CA ASP A 122 14.04 -1.23 -13.17
C ASP A 122 13.42 -2.34 -12.28
N LEU A 123 12.10 -2.30 -12.16
CA LEU A 123 11.34 -3.22 -11.31
C LEU A 123 10.62 -4.33 -12.09
N SER A 124 10.89 -4.50 -13.38
CA SER A 124 10.25 -5.52 -14.22
C SER A 124 10.53 -6.95 -13.77
N ASP A 125 11.78 -7.22 -13.32
CA ASP A 125 12.27 -8.55 -12.95
C ASP A 125 12.76 -8.65 -11.50
N VAL A 126 12.16 -7.89 -10.59
CA VAL A 126 12.55 -7.95 -9.18
C VAL A 126 11.74 -9.01 -8.43
N THR A 127 12.40 -9.75 -7.56
CA THR A 127 11.79 -10.65 -6.59
C THR A 127 11.17 -9.87 -5.44
N PHE A 128 10.30 -10.51 -4.65
CA PHE A 128 9.78 -9.93 -3.43
C PHE A 128 10.94 -9.63 -2.47
N GLU A 129 11.04 -8.41 -1.98
CA GLU A 129 12.03 -8.05 -0.98
C GLU A 129 11.60 -8.62 0.37
N ASP A 130 12.40 -9.51 0.93
CA ASP A 130 12.08 -10.20 2.19
C ASP A 130 12.22 -9.21 3.36
N MET A 131 11.07 -8.75 3.81
CA MET A 131 10.91 -7.79 4.90
C MET A 131 10.04 -8.43 5.98
N THR A 132 10.44 -8.31 7.23
CA THR A 132 9.65 -8.73 8.39
C THR A 132 9.60 -7.62 9.42
N VAL A 133 8.45 -7.43 10.04
CA VAL A 133 8.25 -6.46 11.13
C VAL A 133 8.39 -7.18 12.45
N ASP A 134 9.30 -6.71 13.30
CA ASP A 134 9.44 -7.25 14.66
C ASP A 134 8.36 -6.71 15.60
N SER A 135 7.92 -5.45 15.43
CA SER A 135 6.85 -4.83 16.22
C SER A 135 6.27 -3.65 15.47
N THR A 136 5.05 -3.25 15.80
CA THR A 136 4.47 -2.00 15.31
C THR A 136 4.38 -1.03 16.50
N TYR A 137 4.98 0.14 16.35
CA TYR A 137 5.18 1.05 17.49
C TYR A 137 4.00 1.98 17.75
N ASP A 138 3.22 2.29 16.70
CA ASP A 138 2.21 3.34 16.77
C ASP A 138 0.76 2.82 16.54
N ARG A 139 0.54 1.49 16.49
CA ARG A 139 -0.77 0.93 16.12
C ARG A 139 -1.17 -0.27 16.97
N THR A 140 -2.49 -0.41 17.16
CA THR A 140 -3.10 -1.55 17.87
C THR A 140 -3.30 -2.79 17.01
N ARG A 141 -3.03 -2.69 15.70
CA ARG A 141 -3.14 -3.77 14.71
C ARG A 141 -1.89 -3.85 13.85
N ALA A 142 -1.48 -5.05 13.50
CA ALA A 142 -0.30 -5.29 12.70
C ALA A 142 -0.65 -5.38 11.21
N PHE A 143 0.09 -4.65 10.38
CA PHE A 143 0.05 -4.79 8.92
C PHE A 143 1.09 -5.80 8.48
N ILE A 144 0.71 -6.69 7.57
CA ILE A 144 1.58 -7.71 6.99
C ILE A 144 1.54 -7.57 5.47
N LYS A 145 2.66 -7.19 4.86
CA LYS A 145 2.78 -7.12 3.41
C LYS A 145 3.00 -8.53 2.85
N ILE A 146 1.98 -9.10 2.23
CA ILE A 146 2.03 -10.44 1.62
C ILE A 146 2.26 -10.40 0.12
N GLU A 147 2.04 -9.23 -0.50
CA GLU A 147 2.12 -9.03 -1.94
C GLU A 147 2.62 -7.61 -2.23
N ASP A 148 3.29 -7.42 -3.36
CA ASP A 148 3.71 -6.12 -3.89
C ASP A 148 3.67 -6.13 -5.42
N GLY A 149 3.43 -4.94 -6.01
CA GLY A 149 3.32 -4.78 -7.46
C GLY A 149 1.92 -5.01 -8.01
N CYS A 150 1.72 -4.73 -9.29
CA CYS A 150 0.43 -4.93 -9.98
C CYS A 150 0.64 -4.97 -11.49
N ASP A 151 -0.03 -5.89 -12.17
CA ASP A 151 -0.01 -6.07 -13.62
C ASP A 151 -1.35 -5.75 -14.31
N ASN A 152 -2.26 -5.05 -13.62
CA ASN A 152 -3.57 -4.69 -14.19
C ASN A 152 -3.49 -3.54 -15.19
N TYR A 153 -2.50 -2.66 -15.10
CA TYR A 153 -2.31 -1.50 -15.97
C TYR A 153 -3.60 -0.69 -16.17
N CYS A 154 -4.33 -0.44 -15.06
CA CYS A 154 -5.45 0.49 -15.13
C CYS A 154 -4.97 1.85 -15.63
N SER A 155 -5.71 2.48 -16.57
CA SER A 155 -5.25 3.66 -17.30
C SER A 155 -4.97 4.91 -16.44
N TYR A 156 -5.45 4.93 -15.21
CA TYR A 156 -5.24 6.02 -14.24
C TYR A 156 -4.13 5.70 -13.21
N CYS A 157 -3.53 4.50 -13.26
CA CYS A 157 -2.74 3.98 -12.15
C CYS A 157 -1.25 3.93 -12.46
N ILE A 158 -0.46 4.59 -11.64
CA ILE A 158 1.01 4.60 -11.76
C ILE A 158 1.69 3.35 -11.17
N ILE A 159 0.97 2.55 -10.40
CA ILE A 159 1.54 1.46 -9.59
C ILE A 159 2.39 0.47 -10.40
N PRO A 160 1.98 -0.04 -11.59
CA PRO A 160 2.81 -0.94 -12.37
C PRO A 160 4.20 -0.38 -12.68
N TYR A 161 4.30 0.92 -12.86
CA TYR A 161 5.53 1.62 -13.24
C TYR A 161 6.45 1.93 -12.03
N VAL A 162 5.87 2.05 -10.84
CA VAL A 162 6.64 2.41 -9.63
C VAL A 162 6.85 1.25 -8.68
N ARG A 163 6.08 0.16 -8.82
CA ARG A 163 6.24 -1.04 -7.99
C ARG A 163 6.53 -2.31 -8.79
N GLY A 164 6.40 -2.25 -10.13
CA GLY A 164 6.67 -3.38 -11.02
C GLY A 164 5.61 -4.48 -10.97
N ASN A 165 5.97 -5.64 -11.49
CA ASN A 165 5.10 -6.79 -11.60
C ASN A 165 4.71 -7.37 -10.23
N VAL A 166 3.61 -8.13 -10.22
CA VAL A 166 3.12 -8.81 -9.02
C VAL A 166 4.18 -9.81 -8.50
N ARG A 167 4.44 -9.75 -7.21
CA ARG A 167 5.36 -10.64 -6.51
C ARG A 167 4.89 -10.90 -5.09
N PHE A 168 5.26 -12.04 -4.52
CA PHE A 168 4.65 -12.55 -3.32
C PHE A 168 5.67 -12.83 -2.23
N LYS A 169 5.26 -12.59 -0.99
CA LYS A 169 5.97 -13.06 0.19
C LYS A 169 5.81 -14.56 0.32
N GLU A 170 6.88 -15.25 0.67
CA GLU A 170 6.81 -16.69 0.93
C GLU A 170 5.82 -16.99 2.06
N PHE A 171 5.07 -18.09 1.90
CA PHE A 171 3.97 -18.45 2.79
C PHE A 171 4.43 -18.64 4.24
N ASP A 172 5.50 -19.40 4.44
CA ASP A 172 6.02 -19.70 5.77
C ASP A 172 6.61 -18.45 6.42
N THR A 173 7.26 -17.58 5.65
CA THR A 173 7.75 -16.29 6.13
C THR A 173 6.60 -15.41 6.61
N ALA A 174 5.53 -15.31 5.83
CA ALA A 174 4.34 -14.53 6.21
C ALA A 174 3.68 -15.09 7.49
N LEU A 175 3.51 -16.41 7.57
CA LEU A 175 2.88 -17.06 8.72
C LEU A 175 3.74 -16.93 9.98
N ASN A 176 5.05 -17.07 9.87
CA ASN A 176 5.97 -16.95 11.01
C ASN A 176 6.02 -15.51 11.54
N GLU A 177 6.02 -14.51 10.67
CA GLU A 177 5.92 -13.10 11.05
C GLU A 177 4.61 -12.84 11.84
N ILE A 178 3.49 -13.35 11.35
CA ILE A 178 2.19 -13.23 12.02
C ILE A 178 2.19 -13.90 13.39
N LYS A 179 2.77 -15.10 13.52
CA LYS A 179 2.92 -15.80 14.80
C LYS A 179 3.76 -15.00 15.80
N ALA A 180 4.87 -14.42 15.35
CA ALA A 180 5.72 -13.58 16.20
C ALA A 180 4.98 -12.34 16.71
N LEU A 181 4.22 -11.66 15.84
CA LEU A 181 3.40 -10.52 16.24
C LEU A 181 2.25 -10.92 17.17
N ALA A 182 1.63 -12.07 16.95
CA ALA A 182 0.62 -12.62 17.86
C ALA A 182 1.17 -12.89 19.27
N GLN A 183 2.40 -13.41 19.38
CA GLN A 183 3.11 -13.59 20.65
C GLN A 183 3.41 -12.26 21.35
N LYS A 184 3.63 -11.19 20.59
CA LYS A 184 3.80 -9.81 21.11
C LYS A 184 2.48 -9.13 21.50
N GLY A 185 1.34 -9.84 21.41
CA GLY A 185 0.04 -9.39 21.90
C GLY A 185 -0.86 -8.71 20.86
N PHE A 186 -0.47 -8.66 19.58
CA PHE A 186 -1.34 -8.16 18.53
C PHE A 186 -2.55 -9.07 18.34
N LYS A 187 -3.74 -8.47 18.32
CA LYS A 187 -5.03 -9.20 18.22
C LYS A 187 -5.69 -9.03 16.85
N GLU A 188 -5.24 -8.10 16.04
CA GLU A 188 -5.74 -7.86 14.68
C GLU A 188 -4.59 -7.86 13.68
N ILE A 189 -4.69 -8.71 12.67
CA ILE A 189 -3.79 -8.77 11.51
C ILE A 189 -4.49 -8.14 10.31
N VAL A 190 -3.78 -7.27 9.60
CA VAL A 190 -4.24 -6.67 8.35
C VAL A 190 -3.35 -7.19 7.22
N LEU A 191 -3.86 -8.12 6.43
CA LEU A 191 -3.19 -8.60 5.22
C LEU A 191 -3.16 -7.46 4.21
N THR A 192 -1.98 -7.09 3.78
CA THR A 192 -1.73 -5.88 3.00
C THR A 192 -0.91 -6.21 1.75
N GLY A 193 -1.25 -5.56 0.67
CA GLY A 193 -0.58 -5.61 -0.61
C GLY A 193 -1.12 -4.51 -1.51
N ILE A 194 -0.59 -4.44 -2.70
CA ILE A 194 -1.10 -3.59 -3.79
C ILE A 194 -2.29 -4.28 -4.47
N HIS A 195 -2.16 -5.58 -4.74
CA HIS A 195 -3.17 -6.44 -5.33
C HIS A 195 -3.33 -7.73 -4.50
N THR A 196 -3.76 -7.54 -3.25
CA THR A 196 -3.76 -8.56 -2.18
C THR A 196 -4.44 -9.87 -2.60
N GLY A 197 -5.48 -9.81 -3.45
CA GLY A 197 -6.22 -11.00 -3.92
C GLY A 197 -5.41 -11.93 -4.81
N ARG A 198 -4.34 -11.45 -5.45
CA ARG A 198 -3.43 -12.26 -6.28
C ARG A 198 -2.50 -13.16 -5.46
N TYR A 199 -2.44 -12.98 -4.15
CA TYR A 199 -1.62 -13.85 -3.29
C TYR A 199 -2.08 -15.31 -3.42
N PRO A 200 -1.23 -16.23 -3.93
CA PRO A 200 -1.68 -17.57 -4.36
C PRO A 200 -2.28 -18.42 -3.24
N ASN A 201 -1.85 -18.17 -2.02
CA ASN A 201 -2.26 -18.93 -0.84
C ASN A 201 -3.11 -18.10 0.14
N LEU A 202 -3.87 -17.10 -0.36
CA LEU A 202 -4.61 -16.17 0.50
C LEU A 202 -5.55 -16.90 1.47
N VAL A 203 -6.41 -17.78 0.94
CA VAL A 203 -7.38 -18.52 1.76
C VAL A 203 -6.67 -19.47 2.73
N LYS A 204 -5.63 -20.17 2.29
CA LYS A 204 -4.81 -21.03 3.17
C LYS A 204 -4.17 -20.22 4.30
N LEU A 205 -3.63 -19.03 3.98
CA LEU A 205 -3.04 -18.15 4.99
C LEU A 205 -4.08 -17.68 6.01
N ILE A 206 -5.28 -17.29 5.56
CA ILE A 206 -6.39 -16.91 6.44
C ILE A 206 -6.76 -18.06 7.37
N LYS A 207 -6.88 -19.28 6.87
CA LYS A 207 -7.16 -20.49 7.66
C LYS A 207 -6.11 -20.74 8.74
N GLU A 208 -4.81 -20.63 8.38
CA GLU A 208 -3.72 -20.83 9.35
C GLU A 208 -3.68 -19.72 10.42
N ILE A 209 -3.91 -18.46 10.04
CA ILE A 209 -4.02 -17.35 11.01
C ILE A 209 -5.19 -17.57 11.98
N SER A 210 -6.29 -18.12 11.49
CA SER A 210 -7.49 -18.36 12.31
C SER A 210 -7.27 -19.40 13.41
N LYS A 211 -6.29 -20.29 13.27
CA LYS A 211 -5.89 -21.26 14.29
C LYS A 211 -5.09 -20.62 15.45
N ILE A 212 -4.62 -19.39 15.29
CA ILE A 212 -3.87 -18.68 16.33
C ILE A 212 -4.86 -18.07 17.33
N ASP A 213 -4.96 -18.60 18.53
CA ASP A 213 -5.99 -18.24 19.54
C ASP A 213 -5.94 -16.78 19.97
N THR A 214 -4.75 -16.18 20.02
CA THR A 214 -4.56 -14.78 20.40
C THR A 214 -5.05 -13.81 19.34
N ILE A 215 -5.05 -14.19 18.06
CA ILE A 215 -5.61 -13.37 16.98
C ILE A 215 -7.14 -13.43 17.01
N LYS A 216 -7.75 -12.25 17.10
CA LYS A 216 -9.21 -12.08 17.17
C LYS A 216 -9.83 -11.55 15.90
N ARG A 217 -9.05 -10.87 15.05
CA ARG A 217 -9.52 -10.30 13.78
C ARG A 217 -8.48 -10.44 12.67
N ILE A 218 -8.98 -10.79 11.50
CA ILE A 218 -8.23 -10.83 10.25
C ILE A 218 -8.91 -9.86 9.30
N ARG A 219 -8.17 -8.89 8.81
CA ARG A 219 -8.66 -7.90 7.85
C ARG A 219 -7.87 -7.99 6.56
N ILE A 220 -8.57 -7.94 5.44
CA ILE A 220 -7.95 -7.73 4.13
C ILE A 220 -7.96 -6.23 3.84
N SER A 221 -6.83 -5.70 3.40
CA SER A 221 -6.65 -4.26 3.20
C SER A 221 -7.53 -3.71 2.10
N SER A 222 -7.24 -4.10 0.88
CA SER A 222 -8.00 -3.76 -0.33
C SER A 222 -7.90 -4.97 -1.24
N ILE A 223 -8.97 -5.31 -1.93
CA ILE A 223 -9.01 -6.50 -2.77
C ILE A 223 -9.78 -6.22 -4.06
N GLU A 224 -9.31 -6.77 -5.16
CA GLU A 224 -9.98 -6.68 -6.46
C GLU A 224 -11.16 -7.66 -6.49
N ILE A 225 -12.27 -7.23 -7.10
CA ILE A 225 -13.51 -7.99 -7.13
C ILE A 225 -13.37 -9.35 -7.82
N THR A 226 -12.55 -9.43 -8.86
CA THR A 226 -12.35 -10.64 -9.65
C THR A 226 -11.64 -11.77 -8.90
N GLU A 227 -10.93 -11.45 -7.82
CA GLU A 227 -10.09 -12.41 -7.08
C GLU A 227 -10.83 -13.12 -5.93
N ILE A 228 -12.05 -12.67 -5.61
CA ILE A 228 -12.77 -13.11 -4.41
C ILE A 228 -14.03 -13.94 -4.69
N ASN A 229 -14.42 -14.10 -5.96
CA ASN A 229 -15.58 -14.90 -6.33
C ASN A 229 -15.23 -16.39 -6.54
N THR A 230 -14.44 -16.94 -5.63
CA THR A 230 -14.13 -18.38 -5.64
C THR A 230 -14.92 -19.10 -4.58
N PRO A 231 -15.37 -20.35 -4.83
CA PRO A 231 -16.08 -21.14 -3.82
C PRO A 231 -15.32 -21.24 -2.49
N GLU A 232 -14.00 -21.38 -2.57
CA GLU A 232 -13.14 -21.50 -1.39
C GLU A 232 -13.10 -20.19 -0.56
N PHE A 233 -12.97 -19.02 -1.21
CA PHE A 233 -13.00 -17.74 -0.51
C PHE A 233 -14.38 -17.45 0.09
N LEU A 234 -15.45 -17.72 -0.64
CA LEU A 234 -16.82 -17.50 -0.17
C LEU A 234 -17.17 -18.40 1.02
N GLU A 235 -16.71 -19.67 1.02
CA GLU A 235 -16.91 -20.56 2.16
C GLU A 235 -16.12 -20.10 3.40
N GLU A 236 -14.87 -19.63 3.18
CA GLU A 236 -14.06 -19.07 4.26
C GLU A 236 -14.69 -17.79 4.82
N LEU A 237 -15.20 -16.92 3.94
CA LEU A 237 -15.92 -15.71 4.35
C LEU A 237 -17.17 -16.04 5.17
N LYS A 238 -17.91 -17.10 4.79
CA LYS A 238 -19.12 -17.56 5.46
C LYS A 238 -18.84 -18.12 6.86
N THR A 239 -17.79 -18.92 6.98
CA THR A 239 -17.57 -19.78 8.16
C THR A 239 -16.58 -19.23 9.16
N ASN A 240 -15.67 -18.35 8.73
CA ASN A 240 -14.61 -17.83 9.60
C ASN A 240 -15.05 -16.60 10.41
N PRO A 241 -15.27 -16.73 11.73
CA PRO A 241 -15.71 -15.61 12.55
C PRO A 241 -14.62 -14.55 12.81
N LYS A 242 -13.34 -14.88 12.55
CA LYS A 242 -12.23 -13.94 12.72
C LYS A 242 -12.05 -13.03 11.52
N LEU A 243 -12.56 -13.39 10.32
CA LEU A 243 -12.62 -12.47 9.19
C LEU A 243 -13.56 -11.30 9.52
N CYS A 244 -13.06 -10.08 9.35
CA CYS A 244 -13.82 -8.88 9.63
C CYS A 244 -15.05 -8.75 8.72
N ASP A 245 -16.18 -8.30 9.28
CA ASP A 245 -17.39 -7.94 8.54
C ASP A 245 -17.21 -6.65 7.74
N HIS A 246 -16.13 -6.56 7.00
CA HIS A 246 -15.78 -5.42 6.19
C HIS A 246 -14.82 -5.81 5.06
N MET A 247 -15.14 -5.39 3.85
CA MET A 247 -14.26 -5.49 2.70
C MET A 247 -14.18 -4.15 1.99
N HIS A 248 -12.97 -3.78 1.58
CA HIS A 248 -12.73 -2.63 0.72
C HIS A 248 -12.47 -3.13 -0.70
N ILE A 249 -13.45 -2.89 -1.60
CA ILE A 249 -13.46 -3.40 -2.98
C ILE A 249 -13.61 -2.20 -3.92
N PRO A 250 -12.50 -1.64 -4.43
CA PRO A 250 -12.52 -0.45 -5.27
C PRO A 250 -13.19 -0.75 -6.63
N VAL A 251 -14.33 -0.14 -6.92
CA VAL A 251 -14.97 -0.24 -8.22
C VAL A 251 -14.50 0.84 -9.20
N GLN A 252 -14.08 1.98 -8.67
CA GLN A 252 -13.60 3.19 -9.37
C GLN A 252 -14.67 3.93 -10.17
N ASN A 253 -15.53 3.23 -10.91
CA ASN A 253 -16.67 3.75 -11.65
C ASN A 253 -17.74 2.65 -11.79
N THR A 254 -18.98 3.01 -12.11
CA THR A 254 -20.08 2.04 -12.33
C THR A 254 -20.67 2.10 -13.74
N CYS A 255 -20.19 3.01 -14.60
CA CYS A 255 -20.53 3.04 -16.01
C CYS A 255 -19.58 2.11 -16.80
N ASN A 256 -20.13 1.14 -17.53
CA ASN A 256 -19.33 0.16 -18.30
C ASN A 256 -18.42 0.81 -19.34
N ARG A 257 -18.86 1.90 -19.98
CA ARG A 257 -18.03 2.65 -20.91
C ARG A 257 -16.77 3.19 -20.22
N THR A 258 -16.94 3.77 -19.04
CA THR A 258 -15.82 4.31 -18.25
C THR A 258 -14.94 3.21 -17.67
N LEU A 259 -15.50 2.11 -17.17
CA LEU A 259 -14.75 0.94 -16.70
C LEU A 259 -13.83 0.38 -17.81
N LYS A 260 -14.35 0.26 -19.04
CA LYS A 260 -13.55 -0.17 -20.19
C LYS A 260 -12.40 0.80 -20.49
N MET A 261 -12.66 2.11 -20.45
CA MET A 261 -11.61 3.13 -20.64
C MET A 261 -10.59 3.14 -19.52
N MET A 262 -11.01 2.81 -18.29
CA MET A 262 -10.13 2.61 -17.14
C MET A 262 -9.31 1.29 -17.21
N ASN A 263 -9.51 0.48 -18.27
CA ASN A 263 -8.92 -0.86 -18.42
C ASN A 263 -9.28 -1.81 -17.25
N ARG A 264 -10.51 -1.68 -16.71
CA ARG A 264 -11.01 -2.63 -15.70
C ARG A 264 -11.36 -3.96 -16.37
N LYS A 265 -11.14 -5.06 -15.65
CA LYS A 265 -11.28 -6.43 -16.17
C LYS A 265 -12.65 -7.04 -15.90
N TYR A 266 -13.65 -6.20 -15.62
CA TYR A 266 -15.03 -6.57 -15.33
C TYR A 266 -15.97 -5.42 -15.78
N ASP A 267 -17.23 -5.76 -16.01
CA ASP A 267 -18.35 -4.83 -16.13
C ASP A 267 -19.09 -4.68 -14.80
N ILE A 268 -20.02 -3.73 -14.75
CA ILE A 268 -20.74 -3.45 -13.51
C ILE A 268 -21.71 -4.57 -13.12
N GLU A 269 -22.23 -5.31 -14.08
CA GLU A 269 -23.12 -6.45 -13.89
C GLU A 269 -22.36 -7.57 -13.14
N THR A 270 -21.17 -7.93 -13.61
CA THR A 270 -20.26 -8.88 -12.95
C THR A 270 -19.89 -8.40 -11.53
N TYR A 271 -19.57 -7.11 -11.39
CA TYR A 271 -19.27 -6.54 -10.08
C TYR A 271 -20.45 -6.71 -9.12
N MET A 272 -21.67 -6.35 -9.55
CA MET A 272 -22.88 -6.47 -8.73
C MET A 272 -23.21 -7.93 -8.39
N GLU A 273 -23.05 -8.86 -9.33
CA GLU A 273 -23.25 -10.29 -9.08
C GLU A 273 -22.32 -10.79 -7.96
N ILE A 274 -21.03 -10.45 -8.03
CA ILE A 274 -20.06 -10.87 -7.01
C ILE A 274 -20.39 -10.24 -5.65
N ILE A 275 -20.74 -8.95 -5.61
CA ILE A 275 -21.20 -8.29 -4.38
C ILE A 275 -22.42 -9.02 -3.79
N ASN A 276 -23.38 -9.42 -4.61
CA ASN A 276 -24.54 -10.17 -4.16
C ASN A 276 -24.16 -11.55 -3.59
N ASN A 277 -23.24 -12.26 -4.23
CA ASN A 277 -22.73 -13.54 -3.73
C ASN A 277 -22.05 -13.36 -2.36
N ILE A 278 -21.24 -12.33 -2.18
CA ILE A 278 -20.62 -11.98 -0.91
C ILE A 278 -21.68 -11.69 0.16
N LYS A 279 -22.65 -10.83 -0.14
CA LYS A 279 -23.73 -10.48 0.80
C LYS A 279 -24.64 -11.67 1.13
N LYS A 280 -24.83 -12.60 0.20
CA LYS A 280 -25.61 -13.84 0.42
C LYS A 280 -24.93 -14.75 1.45
N VAL A 281 -23.62 -14.91 1.41
CA VAL A 281 -22.88 -15.76 2.35
C VAL A 281 -22.60 -15.04 3.68
N ARG A 282 -22.50 -13.70 3.67
CA ARG A 282 -22.26 -12.89 4.87
C ARG A 282 -23.10 -11.59 4.85
N PRO A 283 -24.39 -11.66 5.25
CA PRO A 283 -25.32 -10.54 5.15
C PRO A 283 -24.93 -9.28 5.93
N SER A 284 -24.16 -9.45 7.01
CA SER A 284 -23.66 -8.33 7.85
C SER A 284 -22.49 -7.57 7.25
N ILE A 285 -21.92 -8.04 6.13
CA ILE A 285 -20.70 -7.47 5.58
C ILE A 285 -20.87 -6.02 5.12
N ASN A 286 -19.99 -5.17 5.58
CA ASN A 286 -19.90 -3.78 5.15
C ASN A 286 -18.90 -3.65 3.99
N ILE A 287 -19.38 -3.29 2.80
CA ILE A 287 -18.55 -3.10 1.61
C ILE A 287 -18.29 -1.61 1.43
N THR A 288 -17.02 -1.26 1.31
CA THR A 288 -16.58 0.11 1.03
C THR A 288 -15.84 0.14 -0.29
N THR A 289 -15.83 1.30 -0.96
CA THR A 289 -15.23 1.44 -2.29
C THR A 289 -14.62 2.83 -2.51
N ASP A 290 -13.82 2.94 -3.57
CA ASP A 290 -13.34 4.21 -4.10
C ASP A 290 -14.00 4.50 -5.45
N PHE A 291 -14.28 5.77 -5.72
CA PHE A 291 -14.74 6.31 -7.00
C PHE A 291 -13.78 7.38 -7.50
N ILE A 292 -13.46 7.33 -8.79
CA ILE A 292 -12.77 8.41 -9.49
C ILE A 292 -13.81 9.23 -10.22
N VAL A 293 -13.87 10.53 -9.93
CA VAL A 293 -14.82 11.49 -10.52
C VAL A 293 -14.07 12.39 -11.50
N GLY A 294 -14.73 12.73 -12.62
CA GLY A 294 -14.15 13.57 -13.66
C GLY A 294 -13.09 12.83 -14.50
N PHE A 295 -13.26 11.51 -14.65
CA PHE A 295 -12.43 10.74 -15.58
C PHE A 295 -12.62 11.27 -17.01
N PRO A 296 -11.57 11.33 -17.87
CA PRO A 296 -11.68 11.88 -19.22
C PRO A 296 -12.85 11.30 -19.99
N THR A 297 -13.59 12.17 -20.65
CA THR A 297 -14.83 11.85 -21.41
C THR A 297 -16.04 11.40 -20.61
N GLU A 298 -16.00 11.44 -19.28
CA GLU A 298 -17.16 11.19 -18.45
C GLU A 298 -18.22 12.28 -18.70
N THR A 299 -19.46 11.86 -18.97
CA THR A 299 -20.60 12.75 -19.21
C THR A 299 -21.45 12.91 -17.95
N ASN A 300 -22.40 13.86 -17.96
CA ASN A 300 -23.37 13.98 -16.89
C ASN A 300 -24.25 12.73 -16.79
N ASP A 301 -24.61 12.11 -17.91
CA ASP A 301 -25.42 10.89 -17.94
C ASP A 301 -24.65 9.71 -17.29
N ASP A 302 -23.34 9.55 -17.58
CA ASP A 302 -22.48 8.57 -16.88
C ASP A 302 -22.44 8.81 -15.36
N PHE A 303 -22.47 10.08 -14.94
CA PHE A 303 -22.44 10.43 -13.53
C PHE A 303 -23.77 10.08 -12.84
N GLU A 304 -24.91 10.37 -13.47
CA GLU A 304 -26.24 10.01 -12.93
C GLU A 304 -26.43 8.49 -12.86
N GLU A 305 -26.05 7.76 -13.91
CA GLU A 305 -26.02 6.29 -13.89
C GLU A 305 -25.18 5.74 -12.72
N ARG A 306 -24.01 6.35 -12.50
CA ARG A 306 -23.15 5.99 -11.38
C ARG A 306 -23.85 6.14 -10.03
N LEU A 307 -24.54 7.25 -9.81
CA LEU A 307 -25.25 7.49 -8.56
C LEU A 307 -26.38 6.48 -8.35
N GLU A 308 -27.11 6.16 -9.41
CA GLU A 308 -28.19 5.16 -9.34
C GLU A 308 -27.67 3.77 -8.96
N ILE A 309 -26.60 3.31 -9.61
CA ILE A 309 -26.00 2.01 -9.31
C ILE A 309 -25.38 1.99 -7.92
N ALA A 310 -24.70 3.06 -7.50
CA ALA A 310 -24.15 3.15 -6.15
C ALA A 310 -25.24 3.03 -5.07
N ARG A 311 -26.42 3.63 -5.30
CA ARG A 311 -27.58 3.50 -4.42
C ARG A 311 -28.13 2.07 -4.38
N LYS A 312 -28.12 1.34 -5.51
CA LYS A 312 -28.53 -0.07 -5.60
C LYS A 312 -27.58 -0.99 -4.82
N ILE A 313 -26.26 -0.78 -4.94
CA ILE A 313 -25.25 -1.60 -4.25
C ILE A 313 -25.26 -1.35 -2.73
N LYS A 314 -25.57 -0.15 -2.27
CA LYS A 314 -25.60 0.24 -0.85
C LYS A 314 -24.23 0.04 -0.19
N PHE A 315 -23.23 0.76 -0.69
CA PHE A 315 -21.91 0.81 -0.04
C PHE A 315 -22.02 1.46 1.35
N GLY A 316 -21.28 0.90 2.34
CA GLY A 316 -21.22 1.50 3.65
C GLY A 316 -20.37 2.77 3.71
N LYS A 317 -19.43 2.92 2.76
CA LYS A 317 -18.65 4.15 2.56
C LYS A 317 -18.13 4.19 1.12
N ILE A 318 -18.18 5.37 0.54
CA ILE A 318 -17.53 5.69 -0.74
C ILE A 318 -16.51 6.78 -0.48
N LYS A 319 -15.28 6.56 -0.94
CA LYS A 319 -14.27 7.61 -1.03
C LYS A 319 -14.28 8.13 -2.47
N PHE A 320 -14.30 9.45 -2.63
CA PHE A 320 -14.21 10.10 -3.94
C PHE A 320 -12.81 10.65 -4.14
N ASP A 321 -12.17 10.27 -5.23
CA ASP A 321 -10.94 10.84 -5.72
C ASP A 321 -11.21 11.58 -7.03
N PHE A 322 -10.76 12.82 -7.12
CA PHE A 322 -10.89 13.60 -8.35
C PHE A 322 -9.77 13.25 -9.32
N TYR A 323 -10.16 12.92 -10.55
CA TYR A 323 -9.17 12.71 -11.60
C TYR A 323 -8.44 14.03 -11.89
N SER A 324 -7.12 14.00 -11.87
CA SER A 324 -6.34 15.15 -12.29
C SER A 324 -5.44 14.74 -13.46
N PHE A 325 -5.47 15.51 -14.54
CA PHE A 325 -4.64 15.30 -15.73
C PHE A 325 -3.14 15.18 -15.41
N ASN A 326 -2.72 15.72 -14.30
CA ASN A 326 -1.33 15.66 -13.86
C ASN A 326 -0.94 14.33 -13.19
N THR A 327 -1.89 13.48 -12.83
CA THR A 327 -1.60 12.16 -12.26
C THR A 327 -1.15 11.16 -13.34
N VAL A 328 -1.37 11.47 -14.61
CA VAL A 328 -1.15 10.58 -15.76
C VAL A 328 -0.04 11.08 -16.69
N LYS A 329 0.79 12.02 -16.27
CA LYS A 329 1.86 12.59 -17.12
C LYS A 329 2.85 11.60 -17.73
N HIS A 330 2.80 10.31 -17.35
CA HIS A 330 3.80 9.32 -17.74
C HIS A 330 3.23 8.02 -18.32
N VAL A 331 1.95 7.97 -18.67
CA VAL A 331 1.33 6.77 -19.25
C VAL A 331 1.11 6.89 -20.77
N TYR A 332 1.58 7.99 -21.39
CA TYR A 332 1.58 8.17 -22.85
C TYR A 332 2.96 8.59 -23.34
#